data_591edf8b236ee9e96c53249a71b0fbcf
#
_entry.id   591edf8b236ee9e96c53249a71b0fbcf
#
_cell.length_a   1.000
_cell.length_b   1.000
_cell.length_c   1.000
_cell.angle_alpha   90.00
_cell.angle_beta   90.00
_cell.angle_gamma   90.00
#
_symmetry.space_group_name_H-M   'P 1'
#
loop_
_entity.id
_entity.type
_entity.pdbx_description
1 polymer ?
#
loop_
_entity_poly.entity_id
_entity_poly.type
_entity_poly.pdbx_seq_one_letter_code
_entity_poly.pdbx_strand_id
1 'polypeptide(L)'
;MIRLTLSAILFTGLAGAQSLDFEIYKTKVEPIFMKKRPGHARCVACHEAGNSAFRLQALEKGSTAWTEEQSRKNFESVSRLVKPGDPTGSRLLIHPLAPDAGGDRFHGGGRQFPSQMDPDWQTIAGWVKGGK
;
A
#
# COMPACT_ATOMS: atom_id res chain seq x y z
N MET A 1 32.13 -46.21 28.68
CA MET A 1 31.09 -45.87 27.67
C MET A 1 30.50 -44.52 28.05
N ILE A 2 30.91 -43.45 27.34
CA ILE A 2 30.45 -42.08 27.58
C ILE A 2 29.34 -41.80 26.58
N ARG A 3 28.10 -41.55 27.04
CA ARG A 3 26.98 -41.17 26.20
C ARG A 3 26.97 -39.65 26.06
N LEU A 4 27.32 -39.12 24.89
CA LEU A 4 27.11 -37.73 24.54
C LEU A 4 25.62 -37.53 24.20
N THR A 5 24.93 -36.78 25.01
CA THR A 5 23.57 -36.29 24.69
C THR A 5 23.71 -34.98 23.90
N LEU A 6 23.33 -35.00 22.63
CA LEU A 6 23.29 -33.85 21.77
C LEU A 6 22.00 -33.08 22.06
N SER A 7 22.07 -31.94 22.76
CA SER A 7 20.93 -31.05 22.97
C SER A 7 20.73 -30.21 21.72
N ALA A 8 19.67 -30.48 20.99
CA ALA A 8 19.22 -29.62 19.89
C ALA A 8 18.54 -28.35 20.44
N ILE A 9 19.16 -27.20 20.25
CA ILE A 9 18.57 -25.91 20.55
C ILE A 9 17.66 -25.51 19.38
N LEU A 10 16.35 -25.62 19.58
CA LEU A 10 15.36 -25.07 18.64
C LEU A 10 15.37 -23.54 18.77
N PHE A 11 15.92 -22.86 17.78
CA PHE A 11 15.70 -21.42 17.58
C PHE A 11 14.30 -21.21 17.03
N THR A 12 13.32 -20.92 17.88
CA THR A 12 12.03 -20.35 17.45
C THR A 12 12.27 -18.90 17.09
N GLY A 13 12.50 -18.62 15.81
CA GLY A 13 12.51 -17.27 15.28
C GLY A 13 11.10 -16.65 15.46
N LEU A 14 10.95 -15.66 16.33
CA LEU A 14 9.79 -14.79 16.31
C LEU A 14 9.79 -14.08 14.96
N ALA A 15 8.92 -14.49 14.04
CA ALA A 15 8.56 -13.70 12.88
C ALA A 15 7.79 -12.48 13.42
N GLY A 16 8.51 -11.38 13.67
CA GLY A 16 7.90 -10.11 14.01
C GLY A 16 6.93 -9.72 12.91
N ALA A 17 5.68 -9.41 13.26
CA ALA A 17 4.71 -8.90 12.30
C ALA A 17 5.33 -7.65 11.64
N GLN A 18 5.46 -7.68 10.30
CA GLN A 18 6.06 -6.60 9.54
C GLN A 18 5.15 -5.38 9.63
N SER A 19 5.61 -4.32 10.30
CA SER A 19 4.86 -3.07 10.43
C SER A 19 5.09 -2.19 9.21
N LEU A 20 4.03 -1.54 8.72
CA LEU A 20 4.14 -0.55 7.65
C LEU A 20 4.79 0.73 8.19
N ASP A 21 5.75 1.27 7.43
CA ASP A 21 6.47 2.50 7.81
C ASP A 21 5.67 3.74 7.37
N PHE A 22 5.36 4.61 8.32
CA PHE A 22 4.61 5.84 8.08
C PHE A 22 5.40 6.89 7.30
N GLU A 23 6.69 7.04 7.56
CA GLU A 23 7.52 8.05 6.89
C GLU A 23 7.72 7.69 5.41
N ILE A 24 7.90 6.41 5.11
CA ILE A 24 7.94 5.93 3.72
C ILE A 24 6.58 6.11 3.04
N TYR A 25 5.49 5.79 3.75
CA TYR A 25 4.16 6.04 3.25
C TYR A 25 3.97 7.51 2.87
N LYS A 26 4.22 8.42 3.80
CA LYS A 26 4.02 9.86 3.64
C LYS A 26 4.86 10.46 2.52
N THR A 27 6.11 10.03 2.41
CA THR A 27 7.08 10.62 1.46
C THR A 27 7.08 9.99 0.08
N LYS A 28 6.71 8.70 -0.05
CA LYS A 28 6.79 7.95 -1.30
C LYS A 28 5.45 7.45 -1.83
N VAL A 29 4.57 6.99 -0.94
CA VAL A 29 3.28 6.37 -1.34
C VAL A 29 2.18 7.43 -1.49
N GLU A 30 2.00 8.27 -0.48
CA GLU A 30 0.92 9.26 -0.43
C GLU A 30 0.93 10.21 -1.63
N PRO A 31 2.08 10.72 -2.14
CA PRO A 31 2.12 11.54 -3.34
C PRO A 31 1.56 10.88 -4.59
N ILE A 32 1.59 9.54 -4.68
CA ILE A 32 1.03 8.79 -5.80
C ILE A 32 -0.49 9.00 -5.91
N PHE A 33 -1.19 9.15 -4.79
CA PHE A 33 -2.64 9.35 -4.77
C PHE A 33 -3.09 10.70 -5.33
N MET A 34 -2.18 11.67 -5.37
CA MET A 34 -2.41 12.99 -5.97
C MET A 34 -1.88 13.12 -7.39
N LYS A 35 -1.11 12.14 -7.85
CA LYS A 35 -0.47 12.18 -9.17
C LYS A 35 -1.51 12.07 -10.28
N LYS A 36 -1.48 13.01 -11.24
CA LYS A 36 -2.28 12.93 -12.46
C LYS A 36 -1.64 11.94 -13.42
N ARG A 37 -2.41 10.93 -13.82
CA ARG A 37 -2.03 9.96 -14.85
C ARG A 37 -2.76 10.28 -16.16
N PRO A 38 -2.13 10.13 -17.34
CA PRO A 38 -2.82 10.30 -18.62
C PRO A 38 -4.06 9.40 -18.70
N GLY A 39 -5.20 9.97 -19.08
CA GLY A 39 -6.46 9.23 -19.25
C GLY A 39 -7.17 8.79 -17.95
N HIS A 40 -6.62 9.12 -16.77
CA HIS A 40 -7.20 8.72 -15.48
C HIS A 40 -7.45 9.90 -14.56
N ALA A 41 -8.46 9.79 -13.71
CA ALA A 41 -8.62 10.67 -12.56
C ALA A 41 -7.51 10.38 -11.52
N ARG A 42 -7.15 11.39 -10.73
CA ARG A 42 -6.30 11.17 -9.55
C ARG A 42 -7.04 10.31 -8.53
N CYS A 43 -6.33 9.47 -7.79
CA CYS A 43 -6.95 8.63 -6.75
C CYS A 43 -7.78 9.48 -5.77
N VAL A 44 -7.21 10.59 -5.30
CA VAL A 44 -7.88 11.50 -4.37
C VAL A 44 -9.22 12.02 -4.92
N ALA A 45 -9.34 12.27 -6.22
CA ALA A 45 -10.56 12.83 -6.81
C ALA A 45 -11.82 11.95 -6.62
N CYS A 46 -11.63 10.63 -6.52
CA CYS A 46 -12.71 9.68 -6.27
C CYS A 46 -12.75 9.19 -4.81
N HIS A 47 -11.61 9.24 -4.12
CA HIS A 47 -11.44 8.65 -2.80
C HIS A 47 -11.48 9.64 -1.63
N GLU A 48 -11.53 10.95 -1.87
CA GLU A 48 -11.78 11.95 -0.84
C GLU A 48 -13.25 12.03 -0.41
N ALA A 49 -14.15 11.56 -1.26
CA ALA A 49 -15.59 11.52 -1.02
C ALA A 49 -16.13 10.12 -1.28
N GLY A 50 -17.28 9.79 -0.71
CA GLY A 50 -17.97 8.52 -0.96
C GLY A 50 -17.71 7.46 0.10
N ASN A 51 -18.22 6.24 -0.15
CA ASN A 51 -18.27 5.13 0.79
C ASN A 51 -17.31 3.98 0.42
N SER A 52 -16.26 4.25 -0.36
CA SER A 52 -15.28 3.22 -0.70
C SER A 52 -14.42 2.85 0.51
N ALA A 53 -13.93 1.61 0.54
CA ALA A 53 -13.01 1.14 1.58
C ALA A 53 -11.68 1.91 1.57
N PHE A 54 -11.24 2.36 0.39
CA PHE A 54 -10.11 3.28 0.23
C PHE A 54 -10.63 4.71 0.40
N ARG A 55 -10.38 5.31 1.55
CA ARG A 55 -10.83 6.65 1.88
C ARG A 55 -9.66 7.54 2.26
N LEU A 56 -9.58 8.68 1.57
CA LEU A 56 -8.59 9.72 1.81
C LEU A 56 -9.27 10.95 2.43
N GLN A 57 -8.52 11.74 3.18
CA GLN A 57 -8.97 13.04 3.65
C GLN A 57 -9.13 13.99 2.46
N ALA A 58 -10.14 14.85 2.51
CA ALA A 58 -10.27 15.93 1.53
C ALA A 58 -9.10 16.90 1.67
N LEU A 59 -8.58 17.36 0.54
CA LEU A 59 -7.58 18.42 0.53
C LEU A 59 -8.25 19.76 0.91
N GLU A 60 -7.57 20.54 1.72
CA GLU A 60 -8.00 21.91 1.99
C GLU A 60 -7.95 22.73 0.70
N LYS A 61 -8.86 23.71 0.61
CA LYS A 61 -8.97 24.56 -0.58
C LYS A 61 -7.63 25.27 -0.87
N GLY A 62 -7.08 25.01 -2.06
CA GLY A 62 -5.79 25.56 -2.49
C GLY A 62 -4.57 24.80 -2.00
N SER A 63 -4.75 23.75 -1.22
CA SER A 63 -3.64 22.89 -0.79
C SER A 63 -3.28 21.85 -1.86
N THR A 64 -1.99 21.58 -2.00
CA THR A 64 -1.43 20.53 -2.86
C THR A 64 -0.90 19.33 -2.07
N ALA A 65 -1.03 19.38 -0.74
CA ALA A 65 -0.58 18.33 0.17
C ALA A 65 -1.51 18.24 1.38
N TRP A 66 -1.55 17.08 2.00
CA TRP A 66 -2.21 16.87 3.28
C TRP A 66 -1.36 17.38 4.45
N THR A 67 -2.01 17.80 5.50
CA THR A 67 -1.36 18.07 6.79
C THR A 67 -0.86 16.77 7.41
N GLU A 68 0.03 16.85 8.39
CA GLU A 68 0.52 15.67 9.13
C GLU A 68 -0.63 14.85 9.74
N GLU A 69 -1.63 15.53 10.31
CA GLU A 69 -2.79 14.87 10.90
C GLU A 69 -3.63 14.14 9.83
N GLN A 70 -3.84 14.77 8.69
CA GLN A 70 -4.55 14.16 7.56
C GLN A 70 -3.78 12.98 6.99
N SER A 71 -2.46 13.08 6.85
CA SER A 71 -1.61 11.98 6.40
C SER A 71 -1.66 10.78 7.33
N ARG A 72 -1.72 10.97 8.65
CA ARG A 72 -1.90 9.88 9.62
C ARG A 72 -3.26 9.20 9.47
N LYS A 73 -4.34 9.95 9.29
CA LYS A 73 -5.67 9.39 9.03
C LYS A 73 -5.71 8.63 7.69
N ASN A 74 -5.06 9.16 6.66
CA ASN A 74 -4.90 8.47 5.39
C ASN A 74 -4.11 7.17 5.54
N PHE A 75 -3.00 7.19 6.27
CA PHE A 75 -2.20 6.01 6.55
C PHE A 75 -3.00 4.90 7.24
N GLU A 76 -3.81 5.24 8.26
CA GLU A 76 -4.69 4.28 8.93
C GLU A 76 -5.71 3.66 7.96
N SER A 77 -6.34 4.48 7.12
CA SER A 77 -7.30 4.02 6.12
C SER A 77 -6.65 3.09 5.09
N VAL A 78 -5.50 3.50 4.55
CA VAL A 78 -4.74 2.76 3.54
C VAL A 78 -4.19 1.45 4.09
N SER A 79 -3.70 1.45 5.33
CA SER A 79 -3.13 0.26 5.98
C SER A 79 -4.14 -0.89 6.09
N ARG A 80 -5.43 -0.60 6.19
CA ARG A 80 -6.50 -1.62 6.21
C ARG A 80 -6.65 -2.38 4.88
N LEU A 81 -6.11 -1.84 3.81
CA LEU A 81 -6.16 -2.43 2.46
C LEU A 81 -4.87 -3.16 2.10
N VAL A 82 -3.95 -3.26 3.04
CA VAL A 82 -2.62 -3.82 2.85
C VAL A 82 -2.45 -5.08 3.70
N LYS A 83 -1.88 -6.10 3.11
CA LYS A 83 -1.31 -7.25 3.81
C LYS A 83 0.22 -7.05 3.88
N PRO A 84 0.79 -6.69 5.03
CA PRO A 84 2.23 -6.47 5.13
C PRO A 84 3.03 -7.69 4.65
N GLY A 85 4.01 -7.45 3.79
CA GLY A 85 4.81 -8.50 3.15
C GLY A 85 4.20 -9.11 1.88
N ASP A 86 2.92 -8.87 1.59
CA ASP A 86 2.21 -9.47 0.45
C ASP A 86 1.57 -8.41 -0.46
N PRO A 87 2.31 -7.84 -1.42
CA PRO A 87 1.77 -6.86 -2.38
C PRO A 87 0.63 -7.41 -3.23
N THR A 88 0.76 -8.65 -3.69
CA THR A 88 -0.23 -9.29 -4.58
C THR A 88 -1.49 -9.77 -3.84
N GLY A 89 -1.46 -9.82 -2.53
CA GLY A 89 -2.62 -10.03 -1.67
C GLY A 89 -3.20 -8.73 -1.10
N SER A 90 -2.58 -7.58 -1.39
CA SER A 90 -3.00 -6.27 -0.89
C SER A 90 -4.02 -5.62 -1.82
N ARG A 91 -5.24 -5.37 -1.31
CA ARG A 91 -6.32 -4.77 -2.09
C ARG A 91 -5.96 -3.40 -2.65
N LEU A 92 -5.16 -2.61 -1.94
CA LEU A 92 -4.63 -1.33 -2.40
C LEU A 92 -3.94 -1.43 -3.77
N LEU A 93 -3.24 -2.52 -4.03
CA LEU A 93 -2.46 -2.76 -5.24
C LEU A 93 -3.22 -3.53 -6.31
N ILE A 94 -4.07 -4.49 -5.90
CA ILE A 94 -4.76 -5.37 -6.82
C ILE A 94 -5.99 -4.71 -7.43
N HIS A 95 -6.74 -3.93 -6.64
CA HIS A 95 -7.99 -3.35 -7.09
C HIS A 95 -7.82 -2.36 -8.26
N PRO A 96 -6.85 -1.43 -8.26
CA PRO A 96 -6.59 -0.53 -9.39
C PRO A 96 -5.66 -1.10 -10.48
N LEU A 97 -5.20 -2.34 -10.35
CA LEU A 97 -4.32 -3.01 -11.33
C LEU A 97 -5.14 -3.56 -12.50
N ALA A 98 -4.58 -3.56 -13.70
CA ALA A 98 -5.19 -4.16 -14.88
C ALA A 98 -5.43 -5.67 -14.66
N PRO A 99 -6.59 -6.23 -15.08
CA PRO A 99 -6.89 -7.65 -14.90
C PRO A 99 -5.86 -8.58 -15.54
N ASP A 100 -5.35 -8.23 -16.70
CA ASP A 100 -4.33 -9.02 -17.43
C ASP A 100 -2.98 -9.05 -16.68
N ALA A 101 -2.79 -8.11 -15.73
CA ALA A 101 -1.62 -8.06 -14.86
C ALA A 101 -1.87 -8.70 -13.48
N GLY A 102 -3.01 -9.31 -13.26
CA GLY A 102 -3.42 -9.94 -12.01
C GLY A 102 -4.31 -9.09 -11.11
N GLY A 103 -4.85 -7.99 -11.66
CA GLY A 103 -5.77 -7.11 -10.92
C GLY A 103 -7.22 -7.58 -10.92
N ASP A 104 -8.05 -6.84 -10.19
CA ASP A 104 -9.50 -7.06 -10.16
C ASP A 104 -10.14 -6.73 -11.51
N ARG A 105 -11.22 -7.43 -11.84
CA ARG A 105 -11.97 -7.18 -13.08
C ARG A 105 -12.64 -5.83 -13.13
N PHE A 106 -12.94 -5.27 -11.98
CA PHE A 106 -13.75 -4.06 -11.88
C PHE A 106 -13.13 -3.06 -10.90
N HIS A 107 -12.83 -1.87 -11.41
CA HIS A 107 -12.47 -0.68 -10.64
C HIS A 107 -13.12 0.54 -11.31
N GLY A 108 -14.04 1.22 -10.61
CA GLY A 108 -14.84 2.32 -11.17
C GLY A 108 -14.03 3.52 -11.68
N GLY A 109 -12.83 3.74 -11.12
CA GLY A 109 -11.87 4.77 -11.55
C GLY A 109 -10.95 4.34 -12.70
N GLY A 110 -11.18 3.15 -13.28
CA GLY A 110 -10.33 2.58 -14.34
C GLY A 110 -9.07 1.89 -13.79
N ARG A 111 -8.27 1.41 -14.71
CA ARG A 111 -7.03 0.68 -14.42
C ARG A 111 -5.89 1.66 -14.25
N GLN A 112 -5.62 2.06 -13.00
CA GLN A 112 -4.57 3.03 -12.70
C GLN A 112 -3.16 2.49 -13.01
N PHE A 113 -2.96 1.17 -12.82
CA PHE A 113 -1.68 0.51 -13.09
C PHE A 113 -1.83 -0.50 -14.23
N PRO A 114 -1.17 -0.28 -15.38
CA PRO A 114 -1.26 -1.19 -16.52
C PRO A 114 -0.56 -2.53 -16.28
N SER A 115 0.44 -2.56 -15.39
CA SER A 115 1.17 -3.76 -15.01
C SER A 115 1.81 -3.62 -13.64
N GLN A 116 2.27 -4.72 -13.07
CA GLN A 116 3.05 -4.72 -11.83
C GLN A 116 4.44 -4.07 -12.01
N MET A 117 4.89 -3.84 -13.25
CA MET A 117 6.14 -3.12 -13.55
C MET A 117 5.97 -1.60 -13.55
N ASP A 118 4.75 -1.09 -13.39
CA ASP A 118 4.51 0.34 -13.27
C ASP A 118 5.32 0.91 -12.08
N PRO A 119 6.07 2.01 -12.25
CA PRO A 119 6.94 2.54 -11.19
C PRO A 119 6.20 2.91 -9.90
N ASP A 120 4.97 3.43 -10.01
CA ASP A 120 4.18 3.78 -8.82
C ASP A 120 3.64 2.53 -8.13
N TRP A 121 3.24 1.51 -8.91
CA TRP A 121 2.88 0.20 -8.35
C TRP A 121 4.06 -0.41 -7.60
N GLN A 122 5.27 -0.38 -8.18
CA GLN A 122 6.49 -0.90 -7.54
C GLN A 122 6.86 -0.12 -6.28
N THR A 123 6.64 1.20 -6.25
CA THR A 123 6.87 2.02 -5.06
C THR A 123 5.95 1.59 -3.91
N ILE A 124 4.67 1.42 -4.18
CA ILE A 124 3.71 0.94 -3.17
C ILE A 124 4.04 -0.49 -2.74
N ALA A 125 4.37 -1.37 -3.70
CA ALA A 125 4.74 -2.76 -3.41
C ALA A 125 6.00 -2.86 -2.54
N GLY A 126 7.00 -1.99 -2.79
CA GLY A 126 8.20 -1.89 -1.96
C GLY A 126 7.87 -1.53 -0.51
N TRP A 127 7.00 -0.54 -0.31
CA TRP A 127 6.52 -0.16 1.02
C TRP A 127 5.76 -1.32 1.71
N VAL A 128 4.87 -2.00 0.99
CA VAL A 128 4.14 -3.17 1.51
C VAL A 128 5.07 -4.29 1.93
N LYS A 129 6.19 -4.48 1.21
CA LYS A 129 7.24 -5.45 1.54
C LYS A 129 8.13 -5.03 2.72
N GLY A 130 7.92 -3.83 3.29
CA GLY A 130 8.79 -3.28 4.34
C GLY A 130 10.12 -2.75 3.80
N GLY A 131 10.19 -2.40 2.52
CA GLY A 131 11.34 -1.72 1.91
C GLY A 131 11.56 -0.34 2.55
N LYS A 132 12.83 0.02 2.67
CA LYS A 132 13.27 1.32 3.17
C LYS A 132 13.48 2.31 2.04
#